data_831460cdbe2eb49e9e5d4ec155563f7c
#
_entry.id   831460cdbe2eb49e9e5d4ec155563f7c
#
_cell.length_a   1.000
_cell.length_b   1.000
_cell.length_c   1.000
_cell.angle_alpha   90.00
_cell.angle_beta   90.00
_cell.angle_gamma   90.00
#
_symmetry.space_group_name_H-M   'P 1'
#
loop_
_entity.id
_entity.type
_entity.pdbx_description
1 polymer ?
#
loop_
_entity_poly.entity_id
_entity_poly.type
_entity_poly.pdbx_seq_one_letter_code
_entity_poly.pdbx_strand_id
1 'polypeptide(L)'
;MRRMYVLAATLFVLISGHMAEAAPMELPNEVHEKIVRLSKAGDALVEKSQYRAAVEKYIEALQLLPEPITDWEACTWPLTAIGDAHFLAGSHEYAQKALSDAMHCPGAVGNPFIHMRLGQAQFELGNMDRAADELARAYLQEGKKLFDGENPKYLAFIKTKLQPPPGGWPSGW
;
A
#
# COMPACT_ATOMS: atom_id res chain seq x y z
N MET A 1 -3.69 57.61 -54.98
CA MET A 1 -2.77 56.89 -54.08
C MET A 1 -3.56 55.80 -53.36
N ARG A 2 -3.50 54.55 -53.85
CA ARG A 2 -4.20 53.39 -53.25
C ARG A 2 -3.12 52.60 -52.43
N ARG A 3 -3.28 52.53 -51.12
CA ARG A 3 -2.43 51.69 -50.26
C ARG A 3 -3.02 50.28 -50.26
N MET A 4 -2.26 49.35 -50.82
CA MET A 4 -2.47 47.90 -50.73
C MET A 4 -2.04 47.41 -49.33
N TYR A 5 -2.94 46.86 -48.55
CA TYR A 5 -2.58 46.13 -47.31
C TYR A 5 -2.40 44.67 -47.69
N VAL A 6 -1.17 44.19 -47.52
CA VAL A 6 -0.83 42.77 -47.64
C VAL A 6 -1.18 42.11 -46.27
N LEU A 7 -2.20 41.28 -46.28
CA LEU A 7 -2.53 40.41 -45.12
C LEU A 7 -1.57 39.22 -45.13
N ALA A 8 -0.66 39.19 -44.16
CA ALA A 8 0.13 38.01 -43.86
C ALA A 8 -0.69 37.04 -43.03
N ALA A 9 -1.12 35.94 -43.63
CA ALA A 9 -1.77 34.84 -42.95
C ALA A 9 -0.70 34.00 -42.23
N THR A 10 -0.62 34.14 -40.93
CA THR A 10 0.24 33.29 -40.10
C THR A 10 -0.46 31.93 -39.90
N LEU A 11 0.08 30.91 -40.55
CA LEU A 11 -0.36 29.53 -40.41
C LEU A 11 0.11 28.99 -39.05
N PHE A 12 -0.81 28.88 -38.10
CA PHE A 12 -0.58 28.28 -36.80
C PHE A 12 -0.72 26.75 -36.95
N VAL A 13 0.42 26.06 -37.08
CA VAL A 13 0.47 24.60 -37.07
C VAL A 13 0.29 24.13 -35.62
N LEU A 14 -0.91 23.69 -35.27
CA LEU A 14 -1.16 22.97 -34.03
C LEU A 14 -0.49 21.60 -34.11
N ILE A 15 0.70 21.47 -33.53
CA ILE A 15 1.30 20.16 -33.26
C ILE A 15 0.51 19.56 -32.10
N SER A 16 -0.50 18.76 -32.41
CA SER A 16 -1.16 17.89 -31.43
C SER A 16 -0.16 16.79 -31.06
N GLY A 17 0.67 17.07 -30.06
CA GLY A 17 1.49 16.05 -29.43
C GLY A 17 0.55 15.03 -28.74
N HIS A 18 0.28 13.93 -29.40
CA HIS A 18 -0.23 12.75 -28.73
C HIS A 18 0.87 12.29 -27.76
N MET A 19 0.73 12.63 -26.50
CA MET A 19 1.45 11.94 -25.44
C MET A 19 0.93 10.51 -25.49
N ALA A 20 1.67 9.62 -26.12
CA ALA A 20 1.41 8.19 -26.01
C ALA A 20 1.49 7.86 -24.53
N GLU A 21 0.34 7.56 -23.93
CA GLU A 21 0.26 7.00 -22.59
C GLU A 21 1.08 5.72 -22.64
N ALA A 22 2.21 5.71 -21.91
CA ALA A 22 3.07 4.54 -21.88
C ALA A 22 2.21 3.36 -21.40
N ALA A 23 2.14 2.29 -22.21
CA ALA A 23 1.45 1.09 -21.79
C ALA A 23 2.00 0.64 -20.44
N PRO A 24 1.15 0.18 -19.51
CA PRO A 24 1.61 -0.28 -18.21
C PRO A 24 2.71 -1.32 -18.41
N MET A 25 3.81 -1.15 -17.70
CA MET A 25 4.94 -2.08 -17.76
C MET A 25 4.47 -3.41 -17.18
N GLU A 26 4.32 -4.43 -18.03
CA GLU A 26 3.89 -5.76 -17.60
C GLU A 26 5.11 -6.66 -17.38
N LEU A 27 5.10 -7.39 -16.28
CA LEU A 27 6.08 -8.45 -16.03
C LEU A 27 5.87 -9.61 -17.01
N PRO A 28 6.94 -10.26 -17.48
CA PRO A 28 6.80 -11.55 -18.19
C PRO A 28 5.97 -12.53 -17.35
N ASN A 29 5.04 -13.23 -17.98
CA ASN A 29 4.12 -14.16 -17.29
C ASN A 29 4.85 -15.16 -16.39
N GLU A 30 5.99 -15.70 -16.86
CA GLU A 30 6.80 -16.65 -16.09
C GLU A 30 7.34 -16.03 -14.77
N VAL A 31 7.77 -14.76 -14.82
CA VAL A 31 8.25 -14.03 -13.64
C VAL A 31 7.10 -13.78 -12.68
N HIS A 32 5.95 -13.31 -13.19
CA HIS A 32 4.75 -13.10 -12.38
C HIS A 32 4.30 -14.39 -11.67
N GLU A 33 4.19 -15.50 -12.40
CA GLU A 33 3.83 -16.78 -11.81
C GLU A 33 4.81 -17.25 -10.73
N LYS A 34 6.11 -16.99 -10.92
CA LYS A 34 7.12 -17.35 -9.92
C LYS A 34 6.97 -16.50 -8.65
N ILE A 35 6.70 -15.19 -8.78
CA ILE A 35 6.40 -14.30 -7.64
C ILE A 35 5.18 -14.84 -6.89
N VAL A 36 4.10 -15.17 -7.57
CA VAL A 36 2.89 -15.72 -6.97
C VAL A 36 3.16 -17.03 -6.22
N ARG A 37 3.94 -17.95 -6.80
CA ARG A 37 4.31 -19.22 -6.13
C ARG A 37 5.12 -18.98 -4.85
N LEU A 38 6.10 -18.08 -4.90
CA LEU A 38 6.93 -17.74 -3.73
C LEU A 38 6.10 -17.08 -2.63
N SER A 39 5.21 -16.15 -3.01
CA SER A 39 4.31 -15.49 -2.05
C SER A 39 3.39 -16.51 -1.36
N LYS A 40 2.76 -17.41 -2.11
CA LYS A 40 1.95 -18.49 -1.53
C LYS A 40 2.74 -19.42 -0.62
N ALA A 41 4.02 -19.70 -0.95
CA ALA A 41 4.89 -20.48 -0.06
C ALA A 41 5.17 -19.74 1.24
N GLY A 42 5.34 -18.41 1.18
CA GLY A 42 5.44 -17.54 2.35
C GLY A 42 4.17 -17.58 3.20
N ASP A 43 2.99 -17.44 2.58
CA ASP A 43 1.69 -17.49 3.27
C ASP A 43 1.52 -18.81 4.04
N ALA A 44 1.84 -19.94 3.42
CA ALA A 44 1.79 -21.25 4.07
C ALA A 44 2.78 -21.41 5.24
N LEU A 45 3.85 -20.64 5.27
CA LEU A 45 4.80 -20.58 6.39
C LEU A 45 4.27 -19.68 7.52
N VAL A 46 3.59 -18.56 7.19
CA VAL A 46 2.92 -17.71 8.18
C VAL A 46 1.84 -18.50 8.93
N GLU A 47 1.01 -19.29 8.23
CA GLU A 47 0.01 -20.16 8.85
C GLU A 47 0.61 -21.14 9.88
N LYS A 48 1.88 -21.51 9.71
CA LYS A 48 2.64 -22.37 10.63
C LYS A 48 3.44 -21.58 11.67
N SER A 49 3.24 -20.26 11.73
CA SER A 49 4.01 -19.33 12.58
C SER A 49 5.52 -19.35 12.31
N GLN A 50 5.93 -19.76 11.12
CA GLN A 50 7.32 -19.80 10.67
C GLN A 50 7.70 -18.47 10.00
N TYR A 51 7.55 -17.38 10.72
CA TYR A 51 7.60 -16.01 10.19
C TYR A 51 8.92 -15.67 9.51
N ARG A 52 10.06 -16.10 10.07
CA ARG A 52 11.37 -15.85 9.46
C ARG A 52 11.50 -16.52 8.09
N ALA A 53 11.11 -17.77 7.98
CA ALA A 53 11.14 -18.50 6.71
C ALA A 53 10.14 -17.93 5.69
N ALA A 54 8.99 -17.41 6.16
CA ALA A 54 8.03 -16.71 5.31
C ALA A 54 8.65 -15.43 4.71
N VAL A 55 9.29 -14.60 5.54
CA VAL A 55 9.99 -13.39 5.09
C VAL A 55 11.04 -13.72 4.01
N GLU A 56 11.80 -14.80 4.16
CA GLU A 56 12.78 -15.23 3.16
C GLU A 56 12.10 -15.50 1.81
N LYS A 57 10.91 -16.15 1.79
CA LYS A 57 10.14 -16.40 0.55
C LYS A 57 9.61 -15.12 -0.10
N TYR A 58 9.14 -14.18 0.68
CA TYR A 58 8.69 -12.90 0.15
C TYR A 58 9.86 -12.06 -0.40
N ILE A 59 11.03 -12.11 0.24
CA ILE A 59 12.25 -11.47 -0.29
C ILE A 59 12.67 -12.11 -1.61
N GLU A 60 12.66 -13.46 -1.72
CA GLU A 60 12.91 -14.17 -2.98
C GLU A 60 11.94 -13.69 -4.09
N ALA A 61 10.69 -13.43 -3.75
CA ALA A 61 9.71 -12.91 -4.71
C ALA A 61 10.06 -11.49 -5.17
N LEU A 62 10.43 -10.59 -4.24
CA LEU A 62 10.82 -9.21 -4.55
C LEU A 62 12.08 -9.13 -5.43
N GLN A 63 13.05 -10.04 -5.22
CA GLN A 63 14.28 -10.10 -6.02
C GLN A 63 14.07 -10.45 -7.49
N LEU A 64 12.87 -10.89 -7.86
CA LEU A 64 12.51 -11.15 -9.26
C LEU A 64 12.02 -9.89 -9.98
N LEU A 65 11.70 -8.82 -9.24
CA LEU A 65 11.25 -7.56 -9.81
C LEU A 65 12.44 -6.74 -10.33
N PRO A 66 12.32 -6.15 -11.52
CA PRO A 66 13.31 -5.16 -11.98
C PRO A 66 13.29 -3.91 -11.11
N GLU A 67 14.45 -3.28 -10.96
CA GLU A 67 14.55 -2.00 -10.26
C GLU A 67 14.06 -0.81 -11.12
N PRO A 68 13.40 0.17 -10.53
CA PRO A 68 12.96 0.23 -9.14
C PRO A 68 11.72 -0.66 -8.90
N ILE A 69 11.76 -1.49 -7.86
CA ILE A 69 10.69 -2.44 -7.57
C ILE A 69 9.34 -1.76 -7.29
N THR A 70 9.36 -0.50 -6.89
CA THR A 70 8.18 0.31 -6.60
C THR A 70 7.36 0.69 -7.84
N ASP A 71 7.88 0.48 -9.04
CA ASP A 71 7.13 0.71 -10.27
C ASP A 71 6.19 -0.45 -10.61
N TRP A 72 6.32 -1.58 -9.90
CA TRP A 72 5.59 -2.80 -10.18
C TRP A 72 4.49 -3.07 -9.14
N GLU A 73 3.26 -3.30 -9.61
CA GLU A 73 2.15 -3.69 -8.73
C GLU A 73 2.47 -4.95 -7.91
N ALA A 74 3.27 -5.85 -8.47
CA ALA A 74 3.72 -7.09 -7.84
C ALA A 74 4.60 -6.89 -6.59
N CYS A 75 5.05 -5.66 -6.25
CA CYS A 75 5.79 -5.39 -5.01
C CYS A 75 4.88 -5.23 -3.79
N THR A 76 3.63 -4.82 -3.99
CA THR A 76 2.72 -4.44 -2.88
C THR A 76 2.46 -5.60 -1.94
N TRP A 77 2.08 -6.76 -2.50
CA TRP A 77 1.76 -7.92 -1.66
C TRP A 77 2.97 -8.47 -0.90
N PRO A 78 4.13 -8.77 -1.52
CA PRO A 78 5.27 -9.30 -0.78
C PRO A 78 5.79 -8.35 0.31
N LEU A 79 5.87 -7.04 0.06
CA LEU A 79 6.28 -6.07 1.09
C LEU A 79 5.28 -5.99 2.24
N THR A 80 3.99 -6.02 1.94
CA THR A 80 2.93 -6.05 2.96
C THR A 80 3.04 -7.32 3.80
N ALA A 81 3.23 -8.48 3.17
CA ALA A 81 3.35 -9.77 3.83
C ALA A 81 4.62 -9.88 4.69
N ILE A 82 5.74 -9.27 4.25
CA ILE A 82 6.95 -9.13 5.08
C ILE A 82 6.63 -8.33 6.35
N GLY A 83 5.94 -7.21 6.19
CA GLY A 83 5.55 -6.37 7.31
C GLY A 83 4.62 -7.08 8.29
N ASP A 84 3.64 -7.81 7.76
CA ASP A 84 2.71 -8.61 8.58
C ASP A 84 3.44 -9.73 9.32
N ALA A 85 4.30 -10.49 8.64
CA ALA A 85 5.09 -11.55 9.27
C ALA A 85 6.00 -11.02 10.39
N HIS A 86 6.63 -9.86 10.19
CA HIS A 86 7.42 -9.21 11.24
C HIS A 86 6.55 -8.73 12.40
N PHE A 87 5.36 -8.20 12.13
CA PHE A 87 4.42 -7.80 13.17
C PHE A 87 3.99 -8.99 14.03
N LEU A 88 3.59 -10.08 13.39
CA LEU A 88 3.20 -11.32 14.06
C LEU A 88 4.34 -11.95 14.85
N ALA A 89 5.59 -11.76 14.42
CA ALA A 89 6.79 -12.16 15.14
C ALA A 89 7.17 -11.22 16.30
N GLY A 90 6.45 -10.12 16.54
CA GLY A 90 6.77 -9.11 17.54
C GLY A 90 7.92 -8.18 17.16
N SER A 91 8.38 -8.21 15.92
CA SER A 91 9.49 -7.39 15.40
C SER A 91 8.95 -6.08 14.79
N HIS A 92 8.39 -5.22 15.64
CA HIS A 92 7.59 -4.06 15.21
C HIS A 92 8.36 -3.01 14.40
N GLU A 93 9.66 -2.84 14.64
CA GLU A 93 10.52 -1.92 13.87
C GLU A 93 10.68 -2.39 12.41
N TYR A 94 10.91 -3.70 12.21
CA TYR A 94 10.97 -4.29 10.87
C TYR A 94 9.61 -4.29 10.18
N ALA A 95 8.54 -4.52 10.94
CA ALA A 95 7.17 -4.42 10.42
C ALA A 95 6.88 -3.00 9.91
N GLN A 96 7.15 -1.99 10.73
CA GLN A 96 6.97 -0.58 10.38
C GLN A 96 7.77 -0.21 9.13
N LYS A 97 9.02 -0.67 9.04
CA LYS A 97 9.86 -0.39 7.86
C LYS A 97 9.26 -1.02 6.60
N ALA A 98 8.99 -2.32 6.60
CA ALA A 98 8.48 -3.03 5.43
C ALA A 98 7.12 -2.50 4.97
N LEU A 99 6.21 -2.17 5.90
CA LEU A 99 4.91 -1.59 5.58
C LEU A 99 5.04 -0.15 5.05
N SER A 100 5.99 0.63 5.56
CA SER A 100 6.29 1.95 5.00
C SER A 100 6.88 1.86 3.60
N ASP A 101 7.73 0.88 3.33
CA ASP A 101 8.26 0.61 1.99
C ASP A 101 7.11 0.17 1.04
N ALA A 102 6.17 -0.67 1.51
CA ALA A 102 4.99 -1.08 0.76
C ALA A 102 4.12 0.11 0.32
N MET A 103 4.02 1.16 1.14
CA MET A 103 3.23 2.37 0.80
C MET A 103 3.72 3.10 -0.45
N HIS A 104 4.94 2.82 -0.92
CA HIS A 104 5.48 3.35 -2.18
C HIS A 104 5.12 2.50 -3.41
N CYS A 105 4.53 1.32 -3.20
CA CYS A 105 4.11 0.45 -4.29
C CYS A 105 2.73 0.83 -4.83
N PRO A 106 2.42 0.53 -6.11
CA PRO A 106 1.11 0.79 -6.71
C PRO A 106 -0.05 0.17 -5.92
N GLY A 107 -1.12 0.93 -5.71
CA GLY A 107 -2.32 0.46 -5.01
C GLY A 107 -2.22 0.37 -3.49
N ALA A 108 -1.05 0.58 -2.90
CA ALA A 108 -0.84 0.44 -1.45
C ALA A 108 -1.60 1.50 -0.62
N VAL A 109 -1.59 2.76 -1.05
CA VAL A 109 -2.21 3.89 -0.32
C VAL A 109 -3.72 3.71 -0.10
N GLY A 110 -4.39 2.97 -0.99
CA GLY A 110 -5.82 2.66 -0.86
C GLY A 110 -6.10 1.33 -0.13
N ASN A 111 -5.10 0.66 0.40
CA ASN A 111 -5.27 -0.65 1.03
C ASN A 111 -5.45 -0.54 2.55
N PRO A 112 -6.68 -0.79 3.08
CA PRO A 112 -6.97 -0.61 4.50
C PRO A 112 -6.17 -1.56 5.41
N PHE A 113 -5.80 -2.76 4.93
CA PHE A 113 -4.98 -3.69 5.70
C PHE A 113 -3.57 -3.14 5.95
N ILE A 114 -2.94 -2.51 4.95
CA ILE A 114 -1.60 -1.91 5.11
C ILE A 114 -1.66 -0.80 6.15
N HIS A 115 -2.65 0.09 6.07
CA HIS A 115 -2.87 1.13 7.06
C HIS A 115 -3.10 0.55 8.46
N MET A 116 -3.94 -0.47 8.60
CA MET A 116 -4.19 -1.12 9.88
C MET A 116 -2.90 -1.68 10.47
N ARG A 117 -2.18 -2.50 9.72
CA ARG A 117 -0.97 -3.17 10.21
C ARG A 117 0.17 -2.20 10.52
N LEU A 118 0.33 -1.15 9.67
CA LEU A 118 1.29 -0.08 9.92
C LEU A 118 0.93 0.71 11.18
N GLY A 119 -0.34 1.05 11.35
CA GLY A 119 -0.83 1.74 12.54
C GLY A 119 -0.65 0.92 13.82
N GLN A 120 -0.85 -0.38 13.76
CA GLN A 120 -0.57 -1.30 14.87
C GLN A 120 0.92 -1.34 15.20
N ALA A 121 1.80 -1.44 14.20
CA ALA A 121 3.25 -1.41 14.41
C ALA A 121 3.70 -0.08 15.03
N GLN A 122 3.16 1.05 14.57
CA GLN A 122 3.41 2.37 15.16
C GLN A 122 2.95 2.46 16.62
N PHE A 123 1.79 1.84 16.93
CA PHE A 123 1.27 1.78 18.30
C PHE A 123 2.22 1.03 19.24
N GLU A 124 2.69 -0.14 18.81
CA GLU A 124 3.63 -0.97 19.61
C GLU A 124 4.96 -0.26 19.83
N LEU A 125 5.38 0.59 18.89
CA LEU A 125 6.60 1.40 18.99
C LEU A 125 6.41 2.69 19.81
N GLY A 126 5.19 2.98 20.30
CA GLY A 126 4.88 4.19 21.05
C GLY A 126 4.69 5.45 20.18
N ASN A 127 4.65 5.33 18.88
CA ASN A 127 4.46 6.42 17.93
C ASN A 127 2.96 6.76 17.80
N MET A 128 2.34 7.23 18.88
CA MET A 128 0.88 7.33 19.02
C MET A 128 0.18 8.19 17.98
N ASP A 129 0.78 9.31 17.55
CA ASP A 129 0.15 10.19 16.55
C ASP A 129 0.11 9.52 15.17
N ARG A 130 1.18 8.83 14.76
CA ARG A 130 1.20 8.06 13.52
C ARG A 130 0.28 6.85 13.59
N ALA A 131 0.24 6.17 14.73
CA ALA A 131 -0.68 5.07 14.97
C ALA A 131 -2.13 5.52 14.82
N ALA A 132 -2.49 6.69 15.37
CA ALA A 132 -3.83 7.23 15.27
C ALA A 132 -4.22 7.57 13.81
N ASP A 133 -3.32 8.18 13.03
CA ASP A 133 -3.56 8.51 11.62
C ASP A 133 -3.79 7.25 10.79
N GLU A 134 -2.89 6.27 10.89
CA GLU A 134 -2.96 5.04 10.10
C GLU A 134 -4.17 4.16 10.48
N LEU A 135 -4.42 3.95 11.77
CA LEU A 135 -5.58 3.18 12.23
C LEU A 135 -6.91 3.87 11.90
N ALA A 136 -6.94 5.22 11.93
CA ALA A 136 -8.13 5.96 11.52
C ALA A 136 -8.40 5.82 10.02
N ARG A 137 -7.37 5.88 9.16
CA ARG A 137 -7.50 5.62 7.71
C ARG A 137 -8.07 4.24 7.44
N ALA A 138 -7.52 3.22 8.10
CA ALA A 138 -8.00 1.85 8.01
C ALA A 138 -9.47 1.73 8.41
N TYR A 139 -9.83 2.33 9.54
CA TYR A 139 -11.20 2.31 10.04
C TYR A 139 -12.19 3.06 9.13
N LEU A 140 -11.81 4.22 8.61
CA LEU A 140 -12.68 5.02 7.72
C LEU A 140 -12.95 4.32 6.38
N GLN A 141 -12.06 3.43 5.94
CA GLN A 141 -12.23 2.67 4.70
C GLN A 141 -13.10 1.42 4.88
N GLU A 142 -12.85 0.60 5.90
CA GLU A 142 -13.48 -0.72 6.08
C GLU A 142 -14.31 -0.85 7.36
N GLY A 143 -14.25 0.13 8.25
CA GLY A 143 -14.95 0.11 9.53
C GLY A 143 -14.39 -0.90 10.52
N LYS A 144 -15.23 -1.21 11.53
CA LYS A 144 -14.86 -2.13 12.62
C LYS A 144 -14.48 -3.53 12.14
N LYS A 145 -15.10 -4.01 11.06
CA LYS A 145 -14.90 -5.36 10.53
C LYS A 145 -13.43 -5.69 10.24
N LEU A 146 -12.66 -4.70 9.81
CA LEU A 146 -11.23 -4.88 9.56
C LEU A 146 -10.45 -5.28 10.82
N PHE A 147 -10.95 -4.89 11.99
CA PHE A 147 -10.31 -5.16 13.28
C PHE A 147 -10.81 -6.45 13.94
N ASP A 148 -11.69 -7.21 13.27
CA ASP A 148 -12.16 -8.47 13.78
C ASP A 148 -11.01 -9.48 13.87
N GLY A 149 -10.81 -10.08 15.04
CA GLY A 149 -9.68 -10.97 15.29
C GLY A 149 -8.39 -10.28 15.75
N GLU A 150 -8.30 -8.95 15.63
CA GLU A 150 -7.17 -8.18 16.13
C GLU A 150 -7.29 -7.88 17.63
N ASN A 151 -6.16 -7.52 18.27
CA ASN A 151 -6.19 -7.14 19.67
C ASN A 151 -7.11 -5.92 19.88
N PRO A 152 -8.10 -5.98 20.79
CA PRO A 152 -9.08 -4.92 21.00
C PRO A 152 -8.47 -3.55 21.36
N LYS A 153 -7.23 -3.53 21.84
CA LYS A 153 -6.53 -2.29 22.23
C LYS A 153 -6.42 -1.29 21.08
N TYR A 154 -6.26 -1.74 19.84
CA TYR A 154 -6.11 -0.86 18.67
C TYR A 154 -7.42 -0.14 18.35
N LEU A 155 -8.53 -0.88 18.32
CA LEU A 155 -9.85 -0.29 18.13
C LEU A 155 -10.22 0.63 19.31
N ALA A 156 -9.92 0.22 20.54
CA ALA A 156 -10.14 1.07 21.72
C ALA A 156 -9.32 2.37 21.64
N PHE A 157 -8.09 2.30 21.17
CA PHE A 157 -7.23 3.48 21.01
C PHE A 157 -7.81 4.46 19.99
N ILE A 158 -8.19 4.04 18.79
CA ILE A 158 -8.72 4.96 17.77
C ILE A 158 -10.08 5.54 18.17
N LYS A 159 -10.88 4.85 18.97
CA LYS A 159 -12.11 5.42 19.56
C LYS A 159 -11.84 6.68 20.35
N THR A 160 -10.68 6.78 21.01
CA THR A 160 -10.29 7.99 21.76
C THR A 160 -9.83 9.14 20.86
N LYS A 161 -9.54 8.86 19.59
CA LYS A 161 -8.98 9.82 18.63
C LYS A 161 -10.00 10.32 17.61
N LEU A 162 -10.98 9.49 17.28
CA LEU A 162 -12.03 9.84 16.33
C LEU A 162 -13.19 10.56 17.03
N GLN A 163 -13.78 11.52 16.34
CA GLN A 163 -15.04 12.13 16.77
C GLN A 163 -16.22 11.29 16.26
N PRO A 164 -17.30 11.13 17.05
CA PRO A 164 -18.48 10.42 16.57
C PRO A 164 -19.09 11.16 15.37
N PRO A 165 -19.62 10.42 14.38
CA PRO A 165 -20.35 11.04 13.27
C PRO A 165 -21.64 11.71 13.79
N PRO A 166 -22.26 12.59 12.98
CA PRO A 166 -23.58 13.13 13.29
C PRO A 166 -24.58 11.97 13.51
N GLY A 167 -25.16 11.88 14.72
CA GLY A 167 -26.03 10.77 15.10
C GLY A 167 -25.39 9.76 16.07
N GLY A 168 -24.12 9.94 16.40
CA GLY A 168 -23.36 9.09 17.33
C GLY A 168 -22.71 7.89 16.64
N TRP A 169 -22.04 7.09 17.45
CA TRP A 169 -21.41 5.86 16.96
C TRP A 169 -22.45 4.78 16.66
N PRO A 170 -22.22 3.93 15.62
CA PRO A 170 -23.09 2.77 15.39
C PRO A 170 -23.15 1.84 16.60
N SER A 171 -24.27 1.12 16.75
CA SER A 171 -24.41 0.13 17.81
C SER A 171 -23.30 -0.94 17.70
N GLY A 172 -22.64 -1.24 18.81
CA GLY A 172 -21.54 -2.22 18.85
C GLY A 172 -20.16 -1.67 18.48
N TRP A 173 -20.07 -0.37 18.39
CA TRP A 173 -18.79 0.34 18.26
C TRP A 173 -18.05 0.38 19.60
#